data_bc90fed3f571b1e8bfc4de14dfb02071
#
_entry.id   bc90fed3f571b1e8bfc4de14dfb02071
#
_cell.length_a   1.000
_cell.length_b   1.000
_cell.length_c   1.000
_cell.angle_alpha   90.00
_cell.angle_beta   90.00
_cell.angle_gamma   90.00
#
_symmetry.space_group_name_H-M   'P 1'
#
loop_
_entity.id
_entity.type
_entity.pdbx_description
1 polymer ?
#
loop_
_entity_poly.entity_id
_entity_poly.type
_entity_poly.pdbx_seq_one_letter_code
_entity_poly.pdbx_strand_id
1 'polypeptide(L)'
;MILTRSQGQRLVQIIKLMRPDWAKNPVDKILSDANQADGLPAHDFEHALRAAAYYATMTDPGGGYAKRTPNMYPSTGKHWDATAPTGSKHQRATAPQCEDHAGQDATTCRSCHADIKLGHRPPEKLGKRLSGPATPPPPNWKAVGTPGGFSHTRKDDK
;
A
#
# COMPACT_ATOMS: atom_id res chain seq x y z
N MET A 1 -2.93 -1.88 -19.83
CA MET A 1 -4.06 -2.82 -19.60
C MET A 1 -5.15 -2.56 -20.62
N ILE A 2 -5.68 -3.61 -21.28
CA ILE A 2 -6.84 -3.51 -22.18
C ILE A 2 -8.11 -3.86 -21.38
N LEU A 3 -9.10 -2.99 -21.45
CA LEU A 3 -10.39 -3.18 -20.76
C LEU A 3 -11.29 -4.11 -21.57
N THR A 4 -12.02 -4.99 -20.88
CA THR A 4 -13.18 -5.65 -21.49
C THR A 4 -14.30 -4.64 -21.71
N ARG A 5 -15.24 -4.94 -22.60
CA ARG A 5 -16.41 -4.08 -22.89
C ARG A 5 -17.18 -3.71 -21.61
N SER A 6 -17.42 -4.70 -20.74
CA SER A 6 -18.11 -4.49 -19.46
C SER A 6 -17.33 -3.57 -18.51
N GLN A 7 -16.02 -3.75 -18.42
CA GLN A 7 -15.16 -2.87 -17.61
C GLN A 7 -15.17 -1.44 -18.15
N GLY A 8 -15.04 -1.26 -19.47
CA GLY A 8 -15.10 0.05 -20.10
C GLY A 8 -16.42 0.77 -19.82
N GLN A 9 -17.55 0.08 -19.98
CA GLN A 9 -18.88 0.64 -19.67
C GLN A 9 -19.02 1.07 -18.20
N ARG A 10 -18.58 0.23 -17.26
CA ARG A 10 -18.59 0.57 -15.81
C ARG A 10 -17.71 1.78 -15.51
N LEU A 11 -16.52 1.83 -16.08
CA LEU A 11 -15.60 2.94 -15.89
C LEU A 11 -16.18 4.27 -16.38
N VAL A 12 -16.78 4.25 -17.59
CA VAL A 12 -17.50 5.43 -18.15
C VAL A 12 -18.62 5.89 -17.23
N GLN A 13 -19.45 4.96 -16.74
CA GLN A 13 -20.56 5.30 -15.83
C GLN A 13 -20.06 5.95 -14.55
N ILE A 14 -19.01 5.39 -13.93
CA ILE A 14 -18.42 5.91 -12.70
C ILE A 14 -17.83 7.30 -12.93
N ILE A 15 -17.09 7.51 -14.02
CA ILE A 15 -16.53 8.83 -14.36
C ILE A 15 -17.65 9.86 -14.55
N LYS A 16 -18.71 9.52 -15.25
CA LYS A 16 -19.87 10.42 -15.46
C LYS A 16 -20.62 10.74 -14.14
N LEU A 17 -20.67 9.79 -13.20
CA LEU A 17 -21.26 10.04 -11.88
C LEU A 17 -20.38 10.96 -11.02
N MET A 18 -19.07 10.78 -11.04
CA MET A 18 -18.13 11.65 -10.31
C MET A 18 -18.04 13.06 -10.89
N ARG A 19 -18.17 13.18 -12.20
CA ARG A 19 -18.03 14.44 -12.92
C ARG A 19 -19.18 14.61 -13.94
N PRO A 20 -20.38 15.00 -13.47
CA PRO A 20 -21.52 15.25 -14.36
C PRO A 20 -21.27 16.36 -15.38
N ASP A 21 -20.40 17.32 -15.02
CA ASP A 21 -19.94 18.40 -15.90
C ASP A 21 -19.18 17.88 -17.13
N TRP A 22 -18.62 16.69 -17.07
CA TRP A 22 -17.99 16.00 -18.22
C TRP A 22 -18.99 15.27 -19.14
N ALA A 23 -20.26 15.26 -18.82
CA ALA A 23 -21.28 14.56 -19.62
C ALA A 23 -21.32 15.00 -21.09
N LYS A 24 -20.90 16.22 -21.39
CA LYS A 24 -20.78 16.75 -22.77
C LYS A 24 -19.52 16.25 -23.49
N ASN A 25 -18.56 15.65 -22.78
CA ASN A 25 -17.36 15.12 -23.37
C ASN A 25 -17.56 13.64 -23.74
N PRO A 26 -17.00 13.16 -24.82
CA PRO A 26 -17.17 11.77 -25.26
C PRO A 26 -16.27 10.82 -24.44
N VAL A 27 -16.54 10.67 -23.13
CA VAL A 27 -15.75 9.81 -22.20
C VAL A 27 -15.66 8.39 -22.74
N ASP A 28 -16.76 7.86 -23.22
CA ASP A 28 -16.86 6.54 -23.83
C ASP A 28 -15.96 6.39 -25.08
N LYS A 29 -15.93 7.41 -25.93
CA LYS A 29 -15.05 7.43 -27.11
C LYS A 29 -13.57 7.51 -26.70
N ILE A 30 -13.20 8.40 -25.77
CA ILE A 30 -11.83 8.56 -25.29
C ILE A 30 -11.30 7.24 -24.72
N LEU A 31 -12.09 6.54 -23.91
CA LEU A 31 -11.71 5.25 -23.34
C LEU A 31 -11.67 4.14 -24.40
N SER A 32 -12.58 4.15 -25.37
CA SER A 32 -12.57 3.20 -26.48
C SER A 32 -11.32 3.38 -27.34
N ASP A 33 -10.99 4.61 -27.72
CA ASP A 33 -9.82 4.92 -28.53
C ASP A 33 -8.51 4.52 -27.80
N ALA A 34 -8.39 4.86 -26.51
CA ALA A 34 -7.25 4.45 -25.70
C ALA A 34 -7.14 2.92 -25.56
N ASN A 35 -8.27 2.23 -25.46
CA ASN A 35 -8.28 0.78 -25.32
C ASN A 35 -7.93 0.05 -26.63
N GLN A 36 -8.24 0.66 -27.78
CA GLN A 36 -7.88 0.12 -29.10
C GLN A 36 -6.40 0.31 -29.44
N ALA A 37 -5.75 1.37 -28.91
CA ALA A 37 -4.32 1.59 -29.10
C ALA A 37 -3.50 0.67 -28.17
N ASP A 38 -2.98 1.24 -27.09
CA ASP A 38 -2.09 0.53 -26.17
C ASP A 38 -2.78 0.12 -24.86
N GLY A 39 -4.06 0.42 -24.71
CA GLY A 39 -4.84 0.28 -23.49
C GLY A 39 -4.52 1.40 -22.48
N LEU A 40 -5.00 1.21 -21.23
CA LEU A 40 -4.74 2.15 -20.14
C LEU A 40 -3.45 1.81 -19.41
N PRO A 41 -2.73 2.80 -18.85
CA PRO A 41 -1.55 2.61 -18.01
C PRO A 41 -1.88 1.98 -16.63
N ALA A 42 -2.92 1.17 -16.55
CA ALA A 42 -3.39 0.51 -15.34
C ALA A 42 -2.80 -0.89 -15.21
N HIS A 43 -2.51 -1.34 -13.99
CA HIS A 43 -2.13 -2.71 -13.70
C HIS A 43 -3.34 -3.66 -13.76
N ASP A 44 -4.45 -3.20 -13.20
CA ASP A 44 -5.72 -3.91 -13.15
C ASP A 44 -6.90 -2.93 -13.20
N PHE A 45 -8.13 -3.46 -13.21
CA PHE A 45 -9.34 -2.64 -13.28
C PHE A 45 -9.55 -1.78 -12.03
N GLU A 46 -9.16 -2.28 -10.87
CA GLU A 46 -9.24 -1.53 -9.62
C GLU A 46 -8.29 -0.32 -9.62
N HIS A 47 -7.08 -0.49 -10.15
CA HIS A 47 -6.16 0.63 -10.37
C HIS A 47 -6.75 1.66 -11.34
N ALA A 48 -7.39 1.21 -12.43
CA ALA A 48 -8.07 2.12 -13.35
C ALA A 48 -9.17 2.93 -12.66
N LEU A 49 -9.96 2.32 -11.78
CA LEU A 49 -10.98 3.02 -10.98
C LEU A 49 -10.37 4.03 -10.00
N ARG A 50 -9.34 3.65 -9.27
CA ARG A 50 -8.66 4.56 -8.34
C ARG A 50 -8.05 5.75 -9.07
N ALA A 51 -7.40 5.51 -10.20
CA ALA A 51 -6.83 6.57 -11.03
C ALA A 51 -7.90 7.51 -11.59
N ALA A 52 -9.05 6.98 -11.99
CA ALA A 52 -10.18 7.78 -12.45
C ALA A 52 -10.74 8.68 -11.33
N ALA A 53 -10.92 8.11 -10.13
CA ALA A 53 -11.37 8.88 -8.97
C ALA A 53 -10.38 9.98 -8.61
N TYR A 54 -9.09 9.66 -8.53
CA TYR A 54 -8.05 10.64 -8.25
C TYR A 54 -8.03 11.76 -9.31
N TYR A 55 -8.06 11.42 -10.60
CA TYR A 55 -8.05 12.37 -11.69
C TYR A 55 -9.28 13.28 -11.68
N ALA A 56 -10.46 12.72 -11.42
CA ALA A 56 -11.72 13.45 -11.40
C ALA A 56 -11.83 14.43 -10.23
N THR A 57 -11.24 14.08 -9.08
CA THR A 57 -11.36 14.84 -7.84
C THR A 57 -10.15 15.72 -7.53
N MET A 58 -9.11 15.73 -8.38
CA MET A 58 -7.98 16.64 -8.20
C MET A 58 -8.45 18.09 -8.12
N THR A 59 -8.00 18.79 -7.09
CA THR A 59 -8.25 20.21 -6.90
C THR A 59 -7.04 21.06 -7.29
N ASP A 60 -7.29 22.26 -7.73
CA ASP A 60 -6.29 23.31 -7.89
C ASP A 60 -6.08 24.07 -6.55
N PRO A 61 -5.06 24.94 -6.46
CA PRO A 61 -4.81 25.74 -5.26
C PRO A 61 -5.98 26.67 -4.87
N GLY A 62 -6.87 26.99 -5.80
CA GLY A 62 -8.08 27.78 -5.56
C GLY A 62 -9.28 26.97 -5.07
N GLY A 63 -9.12 25.65 -4.84
CA GLY A 63 -10.18 24.77 -4.36
C GLY A 63 -11.14 24.28 -5.45
N GLY A 64 -10.95 24.69 -6.70
CA GLY A 64 -11.70 24.19 -7.84
C GLY A 64 -11.15 22.87 -8.39
N TYR A 65 -11.90 22.24 -9.29
CA TYR A 65 -11.40 21.06 -9.97
C TYR A 65 -10.26 21.39 -10.94
N ALA A 66 -9.10 20.79 -10.72
CA ALA A 66 -7.90 20.98 -11.57
C ALA A 66 -8.09 20.43 -12.99
N LYS A 67 -8.96 19.43 -13.16
CA LYS A 67 -9.22 18.77 -14.45
C LYS A 67 -10.59 19.17 -14.98
N ARG A 68 -10.61 19.88 -16.10
CA ARG A 68 -11.87 20.33 -16.75
C ARG A 68 -12.43 19.32 -17.75
N THR A 69 -11.59 18.40 -18.23
CA THR A 69 -11.98 17.40 -19.25
C THR A 69 -11.34 16.04 -18.94
N PRO A 70 -11.94 14.93 -19.40
CA PRO A 70 -11.39 13.58 -19.21
C PRO A 70 -10.28 13.22 -20.22
N ASN A 71 -9.95 14.08 -21.18
CA ASN A 71 -9.11 13.74 -22.33
C ASN A 71 -7.73 13.17 -21.98
N MET A 72 -7.12 13.69 -20.92
CA MET A 72 -5.79 13.27 -20.49
C MET A 72 -5.80 12.10 -19.50
N TYR A 73 -6.99 11.59 -19.15
CA TYR A 73 -7.08 10.44 -18.23
C TYR A 73 -6.37 9.19 -18.76
N PRO A 74 -6.50 8.81 -20.05
CA PRO A 74 -5.81 7.63 -20.59
C PRO A 74 -4.30 7.78 -20.71
N SER A 75 -3.79 9.03 -20.71
CA SER A 75 -2.37 9.29 -20.85
C SER A 75 -1.62 9.04 -19.54
N THR A 76 -0.33 8.69 -19.64
CA THR A 76 0.55 8.56 -18.48
C THR A 76 0.58 9.85 -17.65
N GLY A 77 0.62 9.72 -16.32
CA GLY A 77 0.62 10.90 -15.45
C GLY A 77 0.47 10.57 -13.97
N LYS A 78 0.56 11.61 -13.14
CA LYS A 78 0.55 11.50 -11.66
C LYS A 78 -0.62 10.71 -11.08
N HIS A 79 -1.79 10.71 -11.73
CA HIS A 79 -2.96 9.98 -11.27
C HIS A 79 -2.76 8.46 -11.32
N TRP A 80 -2.02 7.96 -12.31
CA TRP A 80 -1.64 6.55 -12.36
C TRP A 80 -0.61 6.21 -11.29
N ASP A 81 0.43 7.06 -11.16
CA ASP A 81 1.49 6.84 -10.17
C ASP A 81 1.02 6.93 -8.73
N ALA A 82 0.16 7.91 -8.43
CA ALA A 82 -0.34 8.13 -7.08
C ALA A 82 -1.28 7.01 -6.60
N THR A 83 -1.92 6.31 -7.52
CA THR A 83 -2.92 5.27 -7.22
C THR A 83 -2.45 3.86 -7.53
N ALA A 84 -1.21 3.70 -8.00
CA ALA A 84 -0.62 2.39 -8.23
C ALA A 84 -0.70 1.51 -6.97
N PRO A 85 -0.95 0.19 -7.11
CA PRO A 85 -0.97 -0.73 -5.98
C PRO A 85 0.31 -0.61 -5.16
N THR A 86 0.19 -0.55 -3.86
CA THR A 86 1.31 -0.32 -2.92
C THR A 86 2.43 -1.36 -3.04
N GLY A 87 2.12 -2.53 -3.61
CA GLY A 87 3.11 -3.58 -3.90
C GLY A 87 4.01 -3.30 -5.10
N SER A 88 3.66 -2.35 -6.00
CA SER A 88 4.45 -2.06 -7.19
C SER A 88 5.42 -0.89 -7.02
N LYS A 89 5.23 -0.02 -6.01
CA LYS A 89 6.12 1.13 -5.74
C LYS A 89 7.19 0.87 -4.70
N HIS A 90 7.13 -0.23 -3.98
CA HIS A 90 8.16 -0.64 -3.04
C HIS A 90 8.87 -1.93 -3.47
N GLN A 91 9.32 -2.00 -4.72
CA GLN A 91 10.69 -2.47 -4.87
C GLN A 91 11.62 -1.29 -4.49
N ARG A 92 11.58 -0.85 -3.22
CA ARG A 92 12.82 -0.49 -2.55
C ARG A 92 13.75 -1.63 -2.90
N ALA A 93 14.89 -1.35 -3.54
CA ALA A 93 15.99 -2.28 -3.59
C ALA A 93 16.00 -2.93 -2.22
N THR A 94 15.74 -4.23 -2.15
CA THR A 94 15.42 -4.92 -0.91
C THR A 94 16.64 -4.70 -0.05
N ALA A 95 16.55 -3.73 0.88
CA ALA A 95 17.61 -3.52 1.83
C ALA A 95 17.83 -4.89 2.47
N PRO A 96 19.08 -5.36 2.59
CA PRO A 96 19.34 -6.70 3.08
C PRO A 96 18.54 -6.90 4.36
N GLN A 97 17.79 -7.99 4.44
CA GLN A 97 16.99 -8.28 5.62
C GLN A 97 17.89 -8.66 6.79
N CYS A 98 17.46 -8.33 8.01
CA CYS A 98 18.15 -8.75 9.21
C CYS A 98 18.19 -10.28 9.28
N GLU A 99 19.38 -10.86 9.48
CA GLU A 99 19.59 -12.30 9.49
C GLU A 99 18.99 -12.99 10.73
N ASP A 100 18.83 -12.24 11.85
CA ASP A 100 18.26 -12.76 13.08
C ASP A 100 16.77 -12.42 13.25
N HIS A 101 16.27 -11.37 12.59
CA HIS A 101 14.91 -10.88 12.78
C HIS A 101 14.20 -10.79 11.42
N ALA A 102 13.46 -11.84 11.08
CA ALA A 102 12.72 -11.93 9.82
C ALA A 102 11.77 -10.72 9.62
N GLY A 103 11.74 -10.20 8.39
CA GLY A 103 10.87 -9.08 8.02
C GLY A 103 11.34 -7.68 8.46
N GLN A 104 12.53 -7.56 9.06
CA GLN A 104 13.15 -6.28 9.41
C GLN A 104 14.35 -6.00 8.50
N ASP A 105 14.51 -4.72 8.14
CA ASP A 105 15.69 -4.24 7.39
C ASP A 105 16.94 -4.35 8.27
N ALA A 106 18.05 -4.85 7.70
CA ALA A 106 19.30 -5.07 8.43
C ALA A 106 19.85 -3.78 9.06
N THR A 107 19.67 -2.64 8.39
CA THR A 107 20.25 -1.36 8.83
C THR A 107 19.39 -0.64 9.88
N THR A 108 18.09 -0.95 9.92
CA THR A 108 17.12 -0.29 10.81
C THR A 108 16.40 -1.26 11.74
N CYS A 109 16.93 -2.47 11.91
CA CYS A 109 16.33 -3.51 12.73
C CYS A 109 16.19 -3.05 14.19
N ARG A 110 14.95 -2.86 14.65
CA ARG A 110 14.66 -2.35 16.00
C ARG A 110 15.15 -3.30 17.09
N SER A 111 15.03 -4.61 16.86
CA SER A 111 15.49 -5.62 17.82
C SER A 111 17.01 -5.57 17.99
N CYS A 112 17.76 -5.52 16.87
CA CYS A 112 19.22 -5.36 16.94
C CYS A 112 19.63 -4.07 17.64
N HIS A 113 18.94 -2.95 17.39
CA HIS A 113 19.22 -1.69 18.08
C HIS A 113 18.94 -1.77 19.59
N ALA A 114 17.90 -2.51 19.99
CA ALA A 114 17.62 -2.74 21.42
C ALA A 114 18.74 -3.58 22.07
N ASP A 115 19.17 -4.67 21.42
CA ASP A 115 20.26 -5.52 21.87
C ASP A 115 21.60 -4.75 22.00
N ILE A 116 21.86 -3.84 21.05
CA ILE A 116 23.06 -2.97 21.13
C ILE A 116 22.99 -2.03 22.33
N LYS A 117 21.82 -1.42 22.59
CA LYS A 117 21.62 -0.54 23.74
C LYS A 117 21.78 -1.26 25.08
N LEU A 118 21.42 -2.54 25.13
CA LEU A 118 21.53 -3.40 26.29
C LEU A 118 22.95 -4.02 26.45
N GLY A 119 23.85 -3.79 25.49
CA GLY A 119 25.18 -4.38 25.48
C GLY A 119 25.24 -5.85 25.09
N HIS A 120 24.12 -6.42 24.63
CA HIS A 120 24.02 -7.83 24.23
C HIS A 120 24.54 -8.08 22.80
N ARG A 121 24.68 -7.02 21.99
CA ARG A 121 25.13 -7.05 20.61
C ARG A 121 26.13 -5.94 20.33
N PRO A 122 27.29 -6.23 19.74
CA PRO A 122 28.19 -5.19 19.30
C PRO A 122 27.63 -4.44 18.07
N PRO A 123 27.87 -3.12 17.95
CA PRO A 123 27.29 -2.28 16.87
C PRO A 123 27.61 -2.77 15.47
N GLU A 124 28.78 -3.37 15.24
CA GLU A 124 29.22 -3.94 13.96
C GLU A 124 28.42 -5.17 13.51
N LYS A 125 27.64 -5.75 14.42
CA LYS A 125 26.73 -6.89 14.18
C LYS A 125 25.27 -6.46 13.95
N LEU A 126 25.03 -5.18 13.72
CA LEU A 126 23.70 -4.70 13.33
C LEU A 126 23.24 -5.41 12.06
N GLY A 127 22.05 -6.03 12.10
CA GLY A 127 21.46 -6.75 10.97
C GLY A 127 22.11 -8.08 10.59
N LYS A 128 23.22 -8.46 11.22
CA LYS A 128 23.95 -9.70 10.96
C LYS A 128 23.69 -10.71 12.06
N ARG A 129 23.79 -12.00 11.75
CA ARG A 129 23.64 -13.06 12.74
C ARG A 129 24.71 -12.95 13.86
N LEU A 130 24.27 -13.03 15.10
CA LEU A 130 25.18 -13.27 16.22
C LEU A 130 25.67 -14.72 16.09
N SER A 131 26.92 -14.90 15.61
CA SER A 131 27.57 -16.21 15.57
C SER A 131 27.89 -16.63 17.02
N GLY A 132 27.08 -17.51 17.57
CA GLY A 132 27.29 -18.15 18.86
C GLY A 132 26.13 -19.09 19.16
N PRO A 133 26.36 -20.25 19.82
CA PRO A 133 25.26 -21.04 20.33
C PRO A 133 24.40 -20.15 21.22
N ALA A 134 23.07 -20.23 21.05
CA ALA A 134 22.15 -19.51 21.94
C ALA A 134 22.57 -19.79 23.39
N THR A 135 22.99 -18.73 24.09
CA THR A 135 23.31 -18.85 25.52
C THR A 135 22.04 -19.36 26.19
N PRO A 136 22.05 -20.54 26.84
CA PRO A 136 20.86 -21.00 27.52
C PRO A 136 20.44 -19.94 28.53
N PRO A 137 19.14 -19.70 28.72
CA PRO A 137 18.67 -18.70 29.69
C PRO A 137 19.30 -19.01 31.05
N PRO A 138 19.67 -18.00 31.82
CA PRO A 138 20.31 -18.19 33.14
C PRO A 138 19.43 -19.11 34.00
N PRO A 139 20.00 -20.06 34.74
CA PRO A 139 19.28 -21.13 35.43
C PRO A 139 18.26 -20.66 36.48
N ASN A 140 18.09 -19.37 36.68
CA ASN A 140 17.24 -18.77 37.72
C ASN A 140 16.07 -17.90 37.23
N TRP A 141 15.68 -17.94 35.97
CA TRP A 141 14.41 -17.29 35.63
C TRP A 141 13.25 -18.21 36.07
N LYS A 142 12.79 -18.05 37.29
CA LYS A 142 11.49 -18.55 37.70
C LYS A 142 10.47 -17.81 36.84
N ALA A 143 9.68 -18.54 36.08
CA ALA A 143 8.52 -18.01 35.37
C ALA A 143 7.73 -17.17 36.39
N VAL A 144 7.78 -15.85 36.26
CA VAL A 144 6.93 -14.95 37.04
C VAL A 144 5.51 -15.32 36.58
N GLY A 145 4.74 -15.83 37.54
CA GLY A 145 3.44 -16.42 37.32
C GLY A 145 2.58 -15.54 36.42
N THR A 146 1.90 -16.18 35.48
CA THR A 146 0.87 -15.59 34.64
C THR A 146 -0.10 -14.81 35.55
N PRO A 147 -0.29 -13.50 35.38
CA PRO A 147 -1.31 -12.77 36.10
C PRO A 147 -2.67 -13.37 35.74
N GLY A 148 -3.45 -13.67 36.77
CA GLY A 148 -4.70 -14.43 36.73
C GLY A 148 -5.66 -14.04 35.59
N GLY A 149 -6.26 -15.10 35.05
CA GLY A 149 -7.30 -15.00 34.07
C GLY A 149 -8.47 -14.14 34.54
N PHE A 150 -8.82 -13.15 33.73
CA PHE A 150 -10.07 -12.44 33.86
C PHE A 150 -11.21 -13.40 33.48
N SER A 151 -11.86 -13.98 34.50
CA SER A 151 -13.12 -14.69 34.34
C SER A 151 -14.24 -13.69 34.07
N HIS A 152 -14.64 -13.56 32.81
CA HIS A 152 -15.89 -12.90 32.45
C HIS A 152 -17.06 -13.82 32.81
N THR A 153 -17.62 -13.65 33.99
CA THR A 153 -18.95 -14.16 34.32
C THR A 153 -19.97 -13.35 33.53
N ARG A 154 -20.59 -13.97 32.53
CA ARG A 154 -21.83 -13.47 31.93
C ARG A 154 -22.92 -13.57 32.99
N LYS A 155 -23.51 -12.44 33.38
CA LYS A 155 -24.83 -12.38 34.03
C LYS A 155 -25.88 -12.54 32.96
N ASP A 156 -26.53 -13.68 32.94
CA ASP A 156 -27.84 -13.86 32.31
C ASP A 156 -28.88 -13.15 33.16
N ASP A 157 -29.40 -12.04 32.66
CA ASP A 157 -30.61 -11.43 33.24
C ASP A 157 -31.85 -11.94 32.47
N LYS A 158 -32.76 -12.41 33.29
CA LYS A 158 -34.03 -13.07 33.00
C LYS A 158 -35.10 -12.02 32.67
#